data_9200f358bd78feb7cf5b3f2daf8c0540
#
_entry.id   9200f358bd78feb7cf5b3f2daf8c0540
#
_cell.length_a   1.000
_cell.length_b   1.000
_cell.length_c   1.000
_cell.angle_alpha   90.00
_cell.angle_beta   90.00
_cell.angle_gamma   90.00
#
_symmetry.space_group_name_H-M   'P 1'
#
loop_
_entity.id
_entity.type
_entity.pdbx_description
1 polymer ?
#
loop_
_entity_poly.entity_id
_entity_poly.type
_entity_poly.pdbx_seq_one_letter_code
_entity_poly.pdbx_strand_id
1 'polypeptide(L)'
;MSKRAHPHDAHPSDHSAIYNEDLKHPSPKRAKQIDQNSPFVSLEKAISEQKTDHKVRNVLHWFRSKDVRADDNHALYAASQKAKEGNGYLITMYLHSPKDLEWHGTSPARSDFLLESLSLLQKQLRERNIPMAIVTAEERADKTDRIIEFIKDNDISHVYGNYEYEVDETRRDIKVTRHIKEEKDVSIELLHDQTVLEPGLLKTGAGTPMKVFTPYHKAWLTETKENPEHLDLVSPPEANDKSATDKLKKLFDSKMPSLPENKDFVSDEERKRIRGLWPAGHDAGMDRLQHFLNEKVSQYADHRSEPARDPSSRLSAYFSAGVISVREALAAAKKHNKGKHFDAGSAGVASWVREIVFREFYRQVLVSIPHNAMNLPQNLKFDWVDWEDDEEGWEKWCQGKTGVPWVDAGMRQLNTEACESTTSTRVLP
;
A
#
# COMPACT_ATOMS: atom_id res chain seq x y z
N MET A 1 -31.66 -5.24 -33.86
CA MET A 1 -31.25 -4.66 -32.56
C MET A 1 -29.74 -4.48 -32.60
N SER A 2 -29.29 -3.25 -32.84
CA SER A 2 -27.87 -2.90 -32.85
C SER A 2 -27.32 -3.16 -31.44
N LYS A 3 -26.24 -3.93 -31.31
CA LYS A 3 -25.48 -4.01 -30.05
C LYS A 3 -24.92 -2.60 -29.79
N ARG A 4 -25.49 -1.89 -28.79
CA ARG A 4 -24.86 -0.69 -28.32
C ARG A 4 -23.46 -1.10 -27.79
N ALA A 5 -22.43 -0.41 -28.29
CA ALA A 5 -21.08 -0.55 -27.73
C ALA A 5 -21.12 -0.23 -26.24
N HIS A 6 -20.38 -0.97 -25.44
CA HIS A 6 -20.22 -0.67 -24.02
C HIS A 6 -19.55 0.71 -23.92
N PRO A 7 -19.93 1.58 -22.93
CA PRO A 7 -19.29 2.91 -22.78
C PRO A 7 -17.76 2.86 -22.73
N HIS A 8 -17.20 1.76 -22.26
CA HIS A 8 -15.77 1.50 -22.25
C HIS A 8 -15.19 0.95 -23.58
N ASP A 9 -16.02 0.75 -24.61
CA ASP A 9 -15.57 0.47 -26.00
C ASP A 9 -15.40 1.77 -26.81
N ALA A 10 -15.81 2.94 -26.24
CA ALA A 10 -15.50 4.24 -26.81
C ALA A 10 -14.00 4.50 -26.62
N HIS A 11 -13.29 4.79 -27.70
CA HIS A 11 -11.87 5.10 -27.70
C HIS A 11 -11.58 6.23 -26.71
N PRO A 12 -10.59 6.05 -25.81
CA PRO A 12 -10.06 7.16 -25.06
C PRO A 12 -9.56 8.19 -26.08
N SER A 13 -10.02 9.43 -25.96
CA SER A 13 -9.31 10.56 -26.53
C SER A 13 -7.84 10.53 -26.09
N ASP A 14 -6.95 11.28 -26.74
CA ASP A 14 -5.49 11.32 -26.53
C ASP A 14 -4.99 11.52 -25.08
N HIS A 15 -5.86 11.39 -24.07
CA HIS A 15 -5.50 11.27 -22.65
C HIS A 15 -4.95 9.86 -22.29
N SER A 16 -4.45 9.14 -23.28
CA SER A 16 -3.85 7.80 -23.20
C SER A 16 -2.70 7.63 -22.21
N ALA A 17 -2.23 8.67 -21.55
CA ALA A 17 -1.26 8.57 -20.46
C ALA A 17 -1.83 7.84 -19.21
N ILE A 18 -3.15 7.75 -19.06
CA ILE A 18 -3.82 7.09 -17.94
C ILE A 18 -4.36 5.72 -18.32
N TYR A 19 -4.79 5.54 -19.57
CA TYR A 19 -5.33 4.28 -20.08
C TYR A 19 -4.43 3.71 -21.16
N ASN A 20 -3.84 2.56 -20.89
CA ASN A 20 -3.14 1.78 -21.90
C ASN A 20 -4.19 1.15 -22.82
N GLU A 21 -4.06 1.30 -24.14
CA GLU A 21 -4.96 0.69 -25.15
C GLU A 21 -5.06 -0.83 -25.04
N ASP A 22 -4.06 -1.48 -24.41
CA ASP A 22 -4.06 -2.91 -24.10
C ASP A 22 -4.90 -3.27 -22.86
N LEU A 23 -5.41 -2.29 -22.09
CA LEU A 23 -6.29 -2.48 -20.95
C LEU A 23 -7.70 -2.85 -21.41
N LYS A 24 -7.91 -4.11 -21.66
CA LYS A 24 -9.27 -4.63 -21.87
C LYS A 24 -10.04 -4.56 -20.56
N HIS A 25 -11.10 -3.75 -20.52
CA HIS A 25 -12.03 -3.72 -19.41
C HIS A 25 -12.54 -5.14 -19.11
N PRO A 26 -12.39 -5.65 -17.87
CA PRO A 26 -12.81 -7.00 -17.55
C PRO A 26 -14.33 -7.12 -17.59
N SER A 27 -14.82 -8.16 -18.24
CA SER A 27 -16.27 -8.41 -18.33
C SER A 27 -16.87 -8.76 -16.95
N PRO A 28 -18.18 -8.51 -16.72
CA PRO A 28 -18.88 -8.95 -15.49
C PRO A 28 -18.77 -10.46 -15.22
N LYS A 29 -18.67 -11.27 -16.28
CA LYS A 29 -18.39 -12.71 -16.16
C LYS A 29 -17.03 -12.96 -15.55
N ARG A 30 -15.99 -12.21 -15.97
CA ARG A 30 -14.64 -12.32 -15.44
C ARG A 30 -14.59 -11.86 -13.98
N ALA A 31 -15.28 -10.78 -13.65
CA ALA A 31 -15.40 -10.30 -12.28
C ALA A 31 -15.98 -11.37 -11.33
N LYS A 32 -17.10 -11.99 -11.74
CA LYS A 32 -17.69 -13.09 -10.96
C LYS A 32 -16.77 -14.29 -10.81
N GLN A 33 -16.01 -14.64 -11.85
CA GLN A 33 -15.01 -15.71 -11.76
C GLN A 33 -13.90 -15.40 -10.76
N ILE A 34 -13.43 -14.16 -10.68
CA ILE A 34 -12.40 -13.72 -9.73
C ILE A 34 -12.95 -13.78 -8.30
N ASP A 35 -14.18 -13.33 -8.06
CA ASP A 35 -14.80 -13.39 -6.74
C ASP A 35 -15.03 -14.83 -6.26
N GLN A 36 -15.43 -15.73 -7.17
CA GLN A 36 -15.64 -17.14 -6.86
C GLN A 36 -14.34 -17.91 -6.60
N ASN A 37 -13.27 -17.52 -7.30
CA ASN A 37 -11.94 -18.12 -7.19
C ASN A 37 -10.94 -17.03 -6.77
N SER A 38 -11.14 -16.52 -5.54
CA SER A 38 -10.33 -15.42 -5.01
C SER A 38 -8.84 -15.71 -5.15
N PRO A 39 -8.07 -14.80 -5.77
CA PRO A 39 -6.62 -14.93 -5.82
C PRO A 39 -6.00 -15.00 -4.44
N PHE A 40 -6.54 -14.27 -3.45
CA PHE A 40 -6.05 -14.27 -2.09
C PHE A 40 -6.15 -15.66 -1.45
N VAL A 41 -7.32 -16.32 -1.52
CA VAL A 41 -7.51 -17.70 -1.02
C VAL A 41 -6.59 -18.69 -1.75
N SER A 42 -6.38 -18.48 -3.05
CA SER A 42 -5.46 -19.31 -3.84
C SER A 42 -3.98 -19.11 -3.42
N LEU A 43 -3.60 -17.91 -3.01
CA LEU A 43 -2.28 -17.60 -2.48
C LEU A 43 -2.07 -18.26 -1.11
N GLU A 44 -3.01 -18.08 -0.18
CA GLU A 44 -2.95 -18.71 1.15
C GLU A 44 -2.80 -20.23 1.03
N LYS A 45 -3.60 -20.84 0.14
CA LYS A 45 -3.47 -22.27 -0.16
C LYS A 45 -2.09 -22.64 -0.69
N ALA A 46 -1.55 -21.88 -1.66
CA ALA A 46 -0.23 -22.17 -2.21
C ALA A 46 0.88 -22.05 -1.15
N ILE A 47 0.77 -21.08 -0.24
CA ILE A 47 1.70 -20.92 0.90
C ILE A 47 1.58 -22.10 1.86
N SER A 48 0.36 -22.52 2.24
CA SER A 48 0.14 -23.61 3.19
C SER A 48 0.61 -25.00 2.69
N GLU A 49 0.77 -25.16 1.39
CA GLU A 49 1.23 -26.40 0.75
C GLU A 49 2.77 -26.51 0.64
N GLN A 50 3.52 -25.51 1.11
CA GLN A 50 4.98 -25.54 1.05
C GLN A 50 5.60 -26.35 2.19
N LYS A 51 6.83 -26.81 1.96
CA LYS A 51 7.72 -27.30 3.01
C LYS A 51 8.47 -26.11 3.60
N THR A 52 8.60 -26.04 4.91
CA THR A 52 9.21 -24.92 5.63
C THR A 52 10.39 -25.30 6.51
N ASP A 53 10.71 -26.58 6.64
CA ASP A 53 11.78 -27.13 7.49
C ASP A 53 13.14 -27.21 6.80
N HIS A 54 13.44 -26.21 5.96
CA HIS A 54 14.71 -26.13 5.26
C HIS A 54 15.83 -25.58 6.16
N LYS A 55 17.06 -26.01 5.86
CA LYS A 55 18.25 -25.43 6.49
C LYS A 55 18.29 -23.92 6.18
N VAL A 56 18.36 -23.12 7.22
CA VAL A 56 18.48 -21.66 7.05
C VAL A 56 19.85 -21.32 6.46
N ARG A 57 19.84 -20.62 5.33
CA ARG A 57 20.97 -19.95 4.69
C ARG A 57 20.74 -18.44 4.80
N ASN A 58 20.86 -17.67 3.72
CA ASN A 58 20.44 -16.28 3.73
C ASN A 58 18.91 -16.20 3.74
N VAL A 59 18.39 -15.16 4.39
CA VAL A 59 16.95 -14.88 4.51
C VAL A 59 16.65 -13.58 3.80
N LEU A 60 15.62 -13.59 2.95
CA LEU A 60 15.19 -12.43 2.20
C LEU A 60 13.95 -11.82 2.84
N HIS A 61 13.97 -10.52 3.13
CA HIS A 61 12.74 -9.73 3.23
C HIS A 61 12.50 -8.99 1.92
N TRP A 62 11.37 -9.23 1.31
CA TRP A 62 10.94 -8.59 0.07
C TRP A 62 9.98 -7.45 0.37
N PHE A 63 10.49 -6.20 0.39
CA PHE A 63 9.69 -5.00 0.54
C PHE A 63 8.68 -4.82 -0.58
N ARG A 64 7.51 -4.35 -0.20
CA ARG A 64 6.42 -3.96 -1.10
C ARG A 64 6.35 -2.43 -1.22
N SER A 65 5.48 -1.95 -2.11
CA SER A 65 5.22 -0.51 -2.24
C SER A 65 4.39 0.09 -1.09
N LYS A 66 4.01 -0.74 -0.11
CA LYS A 66 3.07 -0.39 0.98
C LYS A 66 3.60 -0.72 2.37
N ASP A 67 4.89 -1.04 2.49
CA ASP A 67 5.54 -1.38 3.76
C ASP A 67 6.97 -0.84 3.86
N VAL A 68 7.23 0.34 3.28
CA VAL A 68 8.55 0.95 3.12
C VAL A 68 9.04 1.54 4.45
N ARG A 69 9.32 0.66 5.42
CA ARG A 69 9.80 1.01 6.75
C ARG A 69 10.56 -0.14 7.42
N ALA A 70 11.48 0.20 8.32
CA ALA A 70 12.18 -0.77 9.15
C ALA A 70 11.49 -1.01 10.50
N ASP A 71 10.80 0.01 11.00
CA ASP A 71 10.13 -0.01 12.30
C ASP A 71 8.73 -0.64 12.15
N ASP A 72 8.33 -1.44 13.13
CA ASP A 72 7.03 -2.13 13.17
C ASP A 72 6.63 -2.78 11.83
N ASN A 73 7.53 -3.56 11.24
CA ASN A 73 7.31 -4.34 10.02
C ASN A 73 7.36 -5.83 10.34
N HIS A 74 6.22 -6.48 10.37
CA HIS A 74 6.07 -7.87 10.83
C HIS A 74 6.91 -8.86 10.01
N ALA A 75 6.88 -8.77 8.68
CA ALA A 75 7.64 -9.69 7.84
C ALA A 75 9.15 -9.44 7.94
N LEU A 76 9.58 -8.18 8.06
CA LEU A 76 10.98 -7.84 8.26
C LEU A 76 11.50 -8.33 9.61
N TYR A 77 10.70 -8.17 10.67
CA TYR A 77 11.01 -8.70 11.99
C TYR A 77 11.16 -10.22 11.96
N ALA A 78 10.19 -10.94 11.38
CA ALA A 78 10.22 -12.40 11.25
C ALA A 78 11.44 -12.86 10.43
N ALA A 79 11.74 -12.20 9.32
CA ALA A 79 12.94 -12.45 8.51
C ALA A 79 14.24 -12.28 9.30
N SER A 80 14.31 -11.22 10.13
CA SER A 80 15.46 -10.94 11.00
C SER A 80 15.67 -12.06 12.03
N GLN A 81 14.60 -12.49 12.71
CA GLN A 81 14.67 -13.59 13.68
C GLN A 81 15.10 -14.89 13.00
N LYS A 82 14.56 -15.18 11.81
CA LYS A 82 14.91 -16.39 11.05
C LYS A 82 16.37 -16.41 10.60
N ALA A 83 16.90 -15.29 10.14
CA ALA A 83 18.30 -15.17 9.77
C ALA A 83 19.24 -15.45 10.95
N LYS A 84 18.87 -14.95 12.13
CA LYS A 84 19.63 -15.15 13.38
C LYS A 84 19.62 -16.62 13.83
N GLU A 85 18.47 -17.29 13.77
CA GLU A 85 18.36 -18.72 14.10
C GLU A 85 19.35 -19.58 13.29
N GLY A 86 19.54 -19.26 12.02
CA GLY A 86 20.41 -20.02 11.11
C GLY A 86 21.83 -19.53 10.99
N ASN A 87 22.21 -18.46 11.68
CA ASN A 87 23.47 -17.73 11.46
C ASN A 87 23.65 -17.29 9.99
N GLY A 88 22.54 -17.03 9.29
CA GLY A 88 22.51 -16.47 7.94
C GLY A 88 22.49 -14.95 7.96
N TYR A 89 22.57 -14.35 6.77
CA TYR A 89 22.41 -12.91 6.62
C TYR A 89 20.95 -12.58 6.29
N LEU A 90 20.42 -11.52 6.90
CA LEU A 90 19.22 -10.85 6.43
C LEU A 90 19.58 -10.00 5.22
N ILE A 91 18.96 -10.28 4.09
CA ILE A 91 19.03 -9.52 2.85
C ILE A 91 17.67 -8.90 2.61
N THR A 92 17.62 -7.67 2.11
CA THR A 92 16.36 -7.05 1.73
C THR A 92 16.34 -6.68 0.26
N MET A 93 15.17 -6.68 -0.35
CA MET A 93 14.98 -6.38 -1.76
C MET A 93 13.71 -5.55 -1.96
N TYR A 94 13.75 -4.63 -2.91
CA TYR A 94 12.57 -3.99 -3.49
C TYR A 94 12.53 -4.26 -5.00
N LEU A 95 11.38 -4.70 -5.50
CA LEU A 95 11.16 -4.90 -6.94
C LEU A 95 10.61 -3.61 -7.57
N HIS A 96 11.42 -2.95 -8.37
CA HIS A 96 11.03 -1.79 -9.16
C HIS A 96 10.50 -2.25 -10.53
N SER A 97 9.31 -1.80 -10.91
CA SER A 97 8.72 -2.06 -12.23
C SER A 97 8.21 -0.76 -12.84
N PRO A 98 8.96 -0.13 -13.76
CA PRO A 98 8.55 1.11 -14.43
C PRO A 98 7.19 0.96 -15.13
N LYS A 99 6.97 -0.18 -15.77
CA LYS A 99 5.70 -0.47 -16.45
C LYS A 99 4.49 -0.61 -15.52
N ASP A 100 4.68 -1.00 -14.25
CA ASP A 100 3.60 -0.95 -13.27
C ASP A 100 3.21 0.48 -12.90
N LEU A 101 4.17 1.41 -12.84
CA LEU A 101 3.89 2.83 -12.58
C LEU A 101 3.03 3.43 -13.71
N GLU A 102 3.32 3.05 -14.95
CA GLU A 102 2.52 3.45 -16.12
C GLU A 102 1.13 2.81 -16.08
N TRP A 103 1.07 1.50 -15.90
CA TRP A 103 -0.15 0.69 -15.89
C TRP A 103 -1.16 1.17 -14.85
N HIS A 104 -0.71 1.51 -13.65
CA HIS A 104 -1.56 1.97 -12.56
C HIS A 104 -1.77 3.48 -12.54
N GLY A 105 -1.33 4.22 -13.55
CA GLY A 105 -1.49 5.67 -13.61
C GLY A 105 -0.87 6.41 -12.44
N THR A 106 0.26 5.90 -11.90
CA THR A 106 0.90 6.49 -10.72
C THR A 106 1.40 7.89 -11.03
N SER A 107 1.09 8.86 -10.16
CA SER A 107 1.53 10.26 -10.34
C SER A 107 3.01 10.45 -10.06
N PRO A 108 3.66 11.48 -10.63
CA PRO A 108 5.03 11.87 -10.30
C PRO A 108 5.27 12.05 -8.80
N ALA A 109 4.36 12.75 -8.12
CA ALA A 109 4.47 13.00 -6.67
C ALA A 109 4.52 11.71 -5.85
N ARG A 110 3.66 10.71 -6.18
CA ARG A 110 3.67 9.41 -5.49
C ARG A 110 4.92 8.61 -5.82
N SER A 111 5.35 8.62 -7.08
CA SER A 111 6.55 7.89 -7.52
C SER A 111 7.81 8.43 -6.86
N ASP A 112 7.97 9.74 -6.82
CA ASP A 112 9.10 10.42 -6.19
C ASP A 112 9.10 10.20 -4.66
N PHE A 113 7.97 10.37 -3.99
CA PHE A 113 7.83 10.09 -2.56
C PHE A 113 8.23 8.66 -2.18
N LEU A 114 7.85 7.69 -3.01
CA LEU A 114 8.22 6.28 -2.79
C LEU A 114 9.71 6.06 -2.94
N LEU A 115 10.35 6.57 -4.01
CA LEU A 115 11.79 6.41 -4.24
C LEU A 115 12.64 7.13 -3.17
N GLU A 116 12.24 8.32 -2.75
CA GLU A 116 12.90 9.02 -1.65
C GLU A 116 12.78 8.22 -0.34
N SER A 117 11.59 7.67 -0.04
CA SER A 117 11.38 6.85 1.15
C SER A 117 12.22 5.57 1.11
N LEU A 118 12.32 4.91 -0.05
CA LEU A 118 13.22 3.75 -0.25
C LEU A 118 14.69 4.11 -0.06
N SER A 119 15.11 5.30 -0.54
CA SER A 119 16.49 5.78 -0.35
C SER A 119 16.83 6.00 1.12
N LEU A 120 15.90 6.56 1.89
CA LEU A 120 16.06 6.74 3.33
C LEU A 120 16.09 5.39 4.07
N LEU A 121 15.19 4.49 3.73
CA LEU A 121 15.16 3.13 4.27
C LEU A 121 16.45 2.36 3.97
N GLN A 122 16.98 2.46 2.74
CA GLN A 122 18.25 1.82 2.37
C GLN A 122 19.41 2.32 3.24
N LYS A 123 19.46 3.61 3.57
CA LYS A 123 20.46 4.19 4.48
C LYS A 123 20.28 3.64 5.91
N GLN A 124 19.06 3.62 6.43
CA GLN A 124 18.73 3.12 7.76
C GLN A 124 19.11 1.63 7.92
N LEU A 125 18.85 0.79 6.91
CA LEU A 125 19.22 -0.62 6.90
C LEU A 125 20.73 -0.81 6.80
N ARG A 126 21.43 0.01 6.01
CA ARG A 126 22.89 -0.02 5.90
C ARG A 126 23.58 0.21 7.25
N GLU A 127 23.06 1.06 8.12
CA GLU A 127 23.57 1.29 9.49
C GLU A 127 23.51 0.03 10.36
N ARG A 128 22.66 -0.92 9.98
CA ARG A 128 22.51 -2.25 10.60
C ARG A 128 23.26 -3.37 9.84
N ASN A 129 24.14 -3.02 8.91
CA ASN A 129 24.80 -3.99 8.01
C ASN A 129 23.80 -4.86 7.22
N ILE A 130 22.62 -4.34 6.92
CA ILE A 130 21.59 -5.03 6.12
C ILE A 130 21.58 -4.40 4.73
N PRO A 131 21.90 -5.16 3.66
CA PRO A 131 21.82 -4.63 2.30
C PRO A 131 20.36 -4.55 1.85
N MET A 132 20.04 -3.50 1.08
CA MET A 132 18.78 -3.37 0.36
C MET A 132 19.06 -3.28 -1.13
N ALA A 133 18.76 -4.34 -1.86
CA ALA A 133 18.87 -4.40 -3.31
C ALA A 133 17.62 -3.83 -3.99
N ILE A 134 17.82 -3.06 -5.04
CA ILE A 134 16.74 -2.65 -5.94
C ILE A 134 16.86 -3.52 -7.19
N VAL A 135 15.88 -4.37 -7.41
CA VAL A 135 15.78 -5.24 -8.58
C VAL A 135 14.79 -4.64 -9.56
N THR A 136 15.22 -4.38 -10.78
CA THR A 136 14.35 -3.82 -11.82
C THR A 136 13.81 -4.91 -12.74
N ALA A 137 12.49 -4.91 -12.92
CA ALA A 137 11.82 -5.66 -13.98
C ALA A 137 11.31 -4.66 -15.02
N GLU A 138 11.94 -4.63 -16.18
CA GLU A 138 11.58 -3.68 -17.25
C GLU A 138 10.18 -3.95 -17.78
N GLU A 139 9.83 -5.22 -17.94
CA GLU A 139 8.49 -5.62 -18.35
C GLU A 139 7.70 -6.24 -17.19
N ARG A 140 6.38 -6.06 -17.20
CA ARG A 140 5.50 -6.62 -16.17
C ARG A 140 5.54 -8.16 -16.13
N ALA A 141 5.79 -8.79 -17.26
CA ALA A 141 5.91 -10.24 -17.37
C ALA A 141 7.14 -10.80 -16.62
N ASP A 142 8.22 -10.03 -16.56
CA ASP A 142 9.51 -10.48 -16.04
C ASP A 142 9.61 -10.45 -14.50
N LYS A 143 8.62 -9.85 -13.84
CA LYS A 143 8.65 -9.65 -12.37
C LYS A 143 8.93 -10.93 -11.60
N THR A 144 8.27 -12.02 -11.96
CA THR A 144 8.43 -13.32 -11.29
C THR A 144 9.84 -13.86 -11.47
N ASP A 145 10.34 -13.84 -12.71
CA ASP A 145 11.64 -14.39 -13.06
C ASP A 145 12.76 -13.61 -12.36
N ARG A 146 12.69 -12.28 -12.32
CA ARG A 146 13.64 -11.43 -11.60
C ARG A 146 13.70 -11.73 -10.09
N ILE A 147 12.55 -12.02 -9.47
CA ILE A 147 12.53 -12.42 -8.06
C ILE A 147 13.19 -13.78 -7.86
N ILE A 148 12.87 -14.74 -8.72
CA ILE A 148 13.45 -16.10 -8.63
C ILE A 148 14.96 -16.09 -8.92
N GLU A 149 15.42 -15.34 -9.90
CA GLU A 149 16.84 -15.12 -10.17
C GLU A 149 17.55 -14.55 -8.94
N PHE A 150 16.98 -13.50 -8.34
CA PHE A 150 17.55 -12.89 -7.13
C PHE A 150 17.64 -13.87 -5.96
N ILE A 151 16.63 -14.70 -5.75
CA ILE A 151 16.63 -15.75 -4.72
C ILE A 151 17.78 -16.73 -4.94
N LYS A 152 17.98 -17.20 -6.18
CA LYS A 152 19.04 -18.14 -6.54
C LYS A 152 20.43 -17.53 -6.41
N ASP A 153 20.63 -16.34 -6.96
CA ASP A 153 21.93 -15.66 -7.00
C ASP A 153 22.47 -15.31 -5.62
N ASN A 154 21.58 -15.18 -4.62
CA ASN A 154 21.96 -14.78 -3.28
C ASN A 154 21.80 -15.89 -2.22
N ASP A 155 21.70 -17.15 -2.67
CA ASP A 155 21.59 -18.33 -1.78
C ASP A 155 20.50 -18.18 -0.70
N ILE A 156 19.32 -17.69 -1.10
CA ILE A 156 18.17 -17.50 -0.22
C ILE A 156 17.49 -18.84 0.05
N SER A 157 17.20 -19.11 1.32
CA SER A 157 16.40 -20.28 1.73
C SER A 157 15.00 -19.91 2.23
N HIS A 158 14.83 -18.72 2.78
CA HIS A 158 13.56 -18.25 3.33
C HIS A 158 13.27 -16.85 2.80
N VAL A 159 12.07 -16.67 2.28
CA VAL A 159 11.56 -15.39 1.78
C VAL A 159 10.42 -14.92 2.69
N TYR A 160 10.51 -13.69 3.15
CA TYR A 160 9.47 -13.03 3.92
C TYR A 160 8.96 -11.80 3.20
N GLY A 161 7.67 -11.56 3.26
CA GLY A 161 7.05 -10.32 2.74
C GLY A 161 5.71 -10.06 3.40
N ASN A 162 5.20 -8.85 3.25
CA ASN A 162 3.86 -8.53 3.70
C ASN A 162 2.85 -8.75 2.58
N TYR A 163 1.63 -9.19 2.92
CA TYR A 163 0.56 -9.35 1.95
C TYR A 163 0.23 -8.04 1.25
N GLU A 164 0.01 -8.11 -0.05
CA GLU A 164 -0.71 -7.13 -0.83
C GLU A 164 -2.03 -7.75 -1.27
N TYR A 165 -3.12 -6.98 -1.25
CA TYR A 165 -4.47 -7.52 -1.39
C TYR A 165 -5.08 -7.31 -2.78
N GLU A 166 -4.42 -6.50 -3.60
CA GLU A 166 -4.86 -6.23 -4.97
C GLU A 166 -4.63 -7.45 -5.88
N VAL A 167 -5.47 -7.60 -6.87
CA VAL A 167 -5.51 -8.81 -7.74
C VAL A 167 -4.20 -9.05 -8.47
N ASP A 168 -3.57 -8.00 -9.00
CA ASP A 168 -2.33 -8.13 -9.77
C ASP A 168 -1.15 -8.55 -8.88
N GLU A 169 -1.02 -7.94 -7.71
CA GLU A 169 -0.01 -8.26 -6.72
C GLU A 169 -0.20 -9.67 -6.18
N THR A 170 -1.43 -10.04 -5.86
CA THR A 170 -1.75 -11.38 -5.37
C THR A 170 -1.43 -12.46 -6.43
N ARG A 171 -1.74 -12.18 -7.69
CA ARG A 171 -1.39 -13.10 -8.81
C ARG A 171 0.11 -13.22 -9.02
N ARG A 172 0.87 -12.14 -8.88
CA ARG A 172 2.33 -12.16 -8.90
C ARG A 172 2.83 -13.07 -7.79
N ASP A 173 2.34 -12.90 -6.58
CA ASP A 173 2.76 -13.66 -5.41
C ASP A 173 2.41 -15.15 -5.54
N ILE A 174 1.26 -15.50 -6.11
CA ILE A 174 0.93 -16.89 -6.45
C ILE A 174 1.95 -17.50 -7.42
N LYS A 175 2.37 -16.75 -8.46
CA LYS A 175 3.38 -17.24 -9.42
C LYS A 175 4.72 -17.47 -8.73
N VAL A 176 5.18 -16.51 -7.93
CA VAL A 176 6.42 -16.63 -7.16
C VAL A 176 6.36 -17.83 -6.21
N THR A 177 5.28 -17.98 -5.45
CA THR A 177 5.09 -19.10 -4.50
C THR A 177 5.12 -20.45 -5.21
N ARG A 178 4.51 -20.55 -6.39
CA ARG A 178 4.53 -21.79 -7.19
C ARG A 178 5.93 -22.14 -7.70
N HIS A 179 6.68 -21.16 -8.18
CA HIS A 179 8.08 -21.38 -8.60
C HIS A 179 8.95 -21.78 -7.41
N ILE A 180 8.81 -21.12 -6.26
CA ILE A 180 9.53 -21.48 -5.03
C ILE A 180 9.21 -22.91 -4.61
N LYS A 181 7.95 -23.36 -4.72
CA LYS A 181 7.55 -24.74 -4.40
C LYS A 181 8.26 -25.79 -5.28
N GLU A 182 8.66 -25.44 -6.50
CA GLU A 182 9.46 -26.31 -7.40
C GLU A 182 10.93 -26.37 -6.96
N GLU A 183 11.42 -25.36 -6.25
CA GLU A 183 12.76 -25.32 -5.65
C GLU A 183 12.76 -26.11 -4.33
N LYS A 184 13.69 -27.07 -4.18
CA LYS A 184 13.63 -28.04 -3.06
C LYS A 184 13.91 -27.45 -1.68
N ASP A 185 14.63 -26.31 -1.62
CA ASP A 185 15.21 -25.77 -0.38
C ASP A 185 14.89 -24.29 -0.16
N VAL A 186 13.76 -23.82 -0.64
CA VAL A 186 13.29 -22.44 -0.48
C VAL A 186 11.81 -22.44 -0.03
N SER A 187 11.47 -21.54 0.88
CA SER A 187 10.08 -21.27 1.28
C SER A 187 9.78 -19.80 1.29
N ILE A 188 8.49 -19.45 1.17
CA ILE A 188 8.00 -18.08 1.30
C ILE A 188 6.92 -18.01 2.38
N GLU A 189 7.00 -16.98 3.22
CA GLU A 189 6.01 -16.64 4.22
C GLU A 189 5.55 -15.22 4.03
N LEU A 190 4.24 -14.99 4.04
CA LEU A 190 3.64 -13.67 3.95
C LEU A 190 2.87 -13.37 5.22
N LEU A 191 3.02 -12.15 5.74
CA LEU A 191 2.37 -11.71 6.97
C LEU A 191 1.42 -10.55 6.72
N HIS A 192 0.38 -10.45 7.54
CA HIS A 192 -0.51 -9.29 7.54
C HIS A 192 0.14 -8.12 8.28
N ASP A 193 0.21 -6.97 7.61
CA ASP A 193 0.90 -5.81 8.15
C ASP A 193 0.26 -4.46 7.76
N GLN A 194 -0.57 -4.44 6.71
CA GLN A 194 -1.27 -3.23 6.26
C GLN A 194 -2.46 -2.85 7.13
N THR A 195 -2.93 -3.77 7.96
CA THR A 195 -4.12 -3.68 8.83
C THR A 195 -3.76 -4.15 10.22
N VAL A 196 -4.51 -3.71 11.22
CA VAL A 196 -4.39 -4.22 12.59
C VAL A 196 -4.95 -5.63 12.67
N LEU A 197 -6.17 -5.81 12.16
CA LEU A 197 -6.82 -7.11 12.11
C LEU A 197 -6.69 -7.72 10.71
N GLU A 198 -6.38 -8.99 10.69
CA GLU A 198 -6.28 -9.74 9.43
C GLU A 198 -7.60 -9.71 8.66
N PRO A 199 -7.58 -9.51 7.34
CA PRO A 199 -8.77 -9.61 6.53
C PRO A 199 -9.43 -10.99 6.67
N GLY A 200 -10.72 -11.00 7.00
CA GLY A 200 -11.47 -12.23 7.23
C GLY A 200 -11.61 -12.62 8.70
N LEU A 201 -10.89 -11.99 9.63
CA LEU A 201 -11.05 -12.24 11.06
C LEU A 201 -12.46 -11.83 11.54
N LEU A 202 -12.86 -10.59 11.21
CA LEU A 202 -14.20 -10.09 11.59
C LEU A 202 -15.27 -10.55 10.60
N LYS A 203 -16.24 -11.32 11.10
CA LYS A 203 -17.34 -11.89 10.31
C LYS A 203 -18.69 -11.50 10.90
N THR A 204 -19.71 -11.53 10.07
CA THR A 204 -21.12 -11.45 10.51
C THR A 204 -21.51 -12.69 11.32
N GLY A 205 -22.63 -12.64 12.02
CA GLY A 205 -23.17 -13.84 12.72
C GLY A 205 -23.45 -15.04 11.80
N ALA A 206 -23.53 -14.82 10.48
CA ALA A 206 -23.65 -15.88 9.47
C ALA A 206 -22.29 -16.37 8.94
N GLY A 207 -21.16 -15.94 9.53
CA GLY A 207 -19.81 -16.35 9.12
C GLY A 207 -19.29 -15.72 7.82
N THR A 208 -19.98 -14.70 7.29
CA THR A 208 -19.59 -14.00 6.05
C THR A 208 -18.83 -12.71 6.35
N PRO A 209 -17.98 -12.22 5.42
CA PRO A 209 -17.30 -10.93 5.57
C PRO A 209 -18.28 -9.78 5.76
N MET A 210 -17.92 -8.84 6.62
CA MET A 210 -18.73 -7.64 6.84
C MET A 210 -18.61 -6.69 5.65
N LYS A 211 -19.74 -6.24 5.10
CA LYS A 211 -19.82 -5.34 3.94
C LYS A 211 -20.32 -3.93 4.30
N VAL A 212 -20.57 -3.68 5.59
CA VAL A 212 -21.06 -2.39 6.11
C VAL A 212 -20.12 -1.92 7.21
N PHE A 213 -19.71 -0.66 7.13
CA PHE A 213 -18.69 -0.11 8.02
C PHE A 213 -19.11 -0.07 9.50
N THR A 214 -20.32 0.38 9.80
CA THR A 214 -20.74 0.57 11.20
C THR A 214 -20.66 -0.69 12.06
N PRO A 215 -21.18 -1.85 11.65
CA PRO A 215 -20.99 -3.10 12.41
C PRO A 215 -19.51 -3.55 12.43
N TYR A 216 -18.76 -3.35 11.33
CA TYR A 216 -17.32 -3.64 11.29
C TYR A 216 -16.56 -2.82 12.34
N HIS A 217 -16.76 -1.51 12.38
CA HIS A 217 -16.11 -0.63 13.35
C HIS A 217 -16.40 -1.03 14.80
N LYS A 218 -17.68 -1.37 15.09
CA LYS A 218 -18.05 -1.85 16.42
C LYS A 218 -17.33 -3.14 16.79
N ALA A 219 -17.30 -4.12 15.88
CA ALA A 219 -16.59 -5.38 16.08
C ALA A 219 -15.08 -5.15 16.24
N TRP A 220 -14.48 -4.26 15.44
CA TRP A 220 -13.07 -3.89 15.52
C TRP A 220 -12.69 -3.32 16.89
N LEU A 221 -13.51 -2.41 17.42
CA LEU A 221 -13.30 -1.85 18.77
C LEU A 221 -13.40 -2.92 19.86
N THR A 222 -14.34 -3.85 19.73
CA THR A 222 -14.49 -4.97 20.67
C THR A 222 -13.26 -5.88 20.60
N GLU A 223 -12.89 -6.32 19.40
CA GLU A 223 -11.76 -7.23 19.17
C GLU A 223 -10.43 -6.66 19.70
N THR A 224 -10.11 -5.42 19.36
CA THR A 224 -8.86 -4.77 19.80
C THR A 224 -8.85 -4.41 21.30
N LYS A 225 -9.99 -4.45 21.97
CA LYS A 225 -10.11 -4.27 23.40
C LYS A 225 -9.95 -5.58 24.17
N GLU A 226 -10.51 -6.67 23.64
CA GLU A 226 -10.44 -8.02 24.20
C GLU A 226 -9.10 -8.70 23.93
N ASN A 227 -8.50 -8.41 22.76
CA ASN A 227 -7.22 -8.96 22.29
C ASN A 227 -6.25 -7.80 21.94
N PRO A 228 -5.71 -7.10 22.97
CA PRO A 228 -4.88 -5.92 22.76
C PRO A 228 -3.53 -6.21 22.06
N GLU A 229 -3.10 -7.46 22.00
CA GLU A 229 -1.90 -7.91 21.28
C GLU A 229 -1.93 -7.62 19.78
N HIS A 230 -3.10 -7.45 19.18
CA HIS A 230 -3.22 -6.98 17.79
C HIS A 230 -2.61 -5.59 17.57
N LEU A 231 -2.44 -4.83 18.64
CA LEU A 231 -1.88 -3.47 18.61
C LEU A 231 -0.39 -3.44 19.00
N ASP A 232 0.21 -4.58 19.34
CA ASP A 232 1.60 -4.66 19.76
C ASP A 232 2.53 -4.34 18.59
N LEU A 233 3.60 -3.60 18.91
CA LEU A 233 4.62 -3.21 17.95
C LEU A 233 5.74 -4.25 17.96
N VAL A 234 6.27 -4.54 16.76
CA VAL A 234 7.48 -5.34 16.63
C VAL A 234 8.71 -4.46 16.53
N SER A 235 9.83 -4.97 17.01
CA SER A 235 11.13 -4.28 16.96
C SER A 235 11.66 -4.20 15.51
N PRO A 236 12.45 -3.17 15.18
CA PRO A 236 13.19 -3.16 13.93
C PRO A 236 14.16 -4.35 13.84
N PRO A 237 14.64 -4.69 12.61
CA PRO A 237 15.52 -5.83 12.42
C PRO A 237 16.83 -5.69 13.19
N GLU A 238 17.32 -6.80 13.73
CA GLU A 238 18.65 -6.83 14.32
C GLU A 238 19.73 -6.68 13.24
N ALA A 239 20.87 -6.09 13.62
CA ALA A 239 21.97 -5.89 12.69
C ALA A 239 22.57 -7.24 12.24
N ASN A 240 22.93 -7.34 10.98
CA ASN A 240 23.81 -8.41 10.51
C ASN A 240 25.21 -8.27 11.13
N ASP A 241 25.95 -9.37 11.17
CA ASP A 241 27.38 -9.34 11.47
C ASP A 241 28.13 -8.42 10.49
N LYS A 242 29.19 -7.76 10.97
CA LYS A 242 29.98 -6.82 10.18
C LYS A 242 30.55 -7.43 8.89
N SER A 243 30.79 -8.74 8.87
CA SER A 243 31.25 -9.44 7.66
C SER A 243 30.25 -9.41 6.51
N ALA A 244 28.97 -9.10 6.78
CA ALA A 244 27.97 -8.93 5.74
C ALA A 244 28.34 -7.84 4.72
N THR A 245 28.98 -6.76 5.17
CA THR A 245 29.36 -5.64 4.30
C THR A 245 30.34 -6.08 3.21
N ASP A 246 31.28 -6.97 3.52
CA ASP A 246 32.24 -7.50 2.55
C ASP A 246 31.63 -8.61 1.69
N LYS A 247 30.94 -9.56 2.31
CA LYS A 247 30.37 -10.72 1.62
C LYS A 247 29.21 -10.36 0.68
N LEU A 248 28.42 -9.35 1.04
CA LEU A 248 27.26 -8.89 0.29
C LEU A 248 27.48 -7.53 -0.39
N LYS A 249 28.75 -7.16 -0.64
CA LYS A 249 29.14 -5.85 -1.18
C LYS A 249 28.32 -5.43 -2.39
N LYS A 250 28.10 -6.33 -3.34
CA LYS A 250 27.32 -6.03 -4.56
C LYS A 250 25.89 -5.56 -4.24
N LEU A 251 25.27 -6.09 -3.18
CA LEU A 251 23.92 -5.71 -2.77
C LEU A 251 23.92 -4.34 -2.08
N PHE A 252 24.99 -4.02 -1.32
CA PHE A 252 25.17 -2.70 -0.73
C PHE A 252 25.41 -1.59 -1.77
N ASP A 253 25.97 -1.95 -2.92
CA ASP A 253 26.24 -1.02 -4.03
C ASP A 253 25.00 -0.79 -4.93
N SER A 254 23.85 -1.38 -4.59
CA SER A 254 22.61 -1.21 -5.33
C SER A 254 22.15 0.24 -5.33
N LYS A 255 21.86 0.78 -6.51
CA LYS A 255 21.46 2.19 -6.71
C LYS A 255 19.96 2.32 -6.82
N MET A 256 19.42 3.46 -6.35
CA MET A 256 18.04 3.83 -6.64
C MET A 256 17.86 4.03 -8.15
N PRO A 257 16.76 3.54 -8.74
CA PRO A 257 16.45 3.77 -10.14
C PRO A 257 16.00 5.22 -10.36
N SER A 258 16.10 5.69 -11.60
CA SER A 258 15.41 6.90 -12.04
C SER A 258 13.95 6.59 -12.35
N LEU A 259 13.10 7.61 -12.23
CA LEU A 259 11.72 7.51 -12.70
C LEU A 259 11.67 7.54 -14.24
N PRO A 260 10.70 6.85 -14.87
CA PRO A 260 10.37 7.08 -16.27
C PRO A 260 10.03 8.56 -16.50
N GLU A 261 10.37 9.10 -17.69
CA GLU A 261 10.16 10.50 -18.02
C GLU A 261 8.70 10.96 -17.81
N ASN A 262 7.73 10.13 -18.20
CA ASN A 262 6.30 10.40 -18.02
C ASN A 262 5.80 10.20 -16.57
N LYS A 263 6.66 9.79 -15.65
CA LYS A 263 6.39 9.60 -14.21
C LYS A 263 7.28 10.47 -13.33
N ASP A 264 7.98 11.43 -13.94
CA ASP A 264 8.80 12.39 -13.25
C ASP A 264 8.16 13.79 -13.26
N PHE A 265 8.65 14.69 -12.42
CA PHE A 265 8.19 16.08 -12.38
C PHE A 265 8.63 16.85 -13.64
N VAL A 266 7.80 17.80 -14.02
CA VAL A 266 8.09 18.67 -15.17
C VAL A 266 9.31 19.57 -14.91
N SER A 267 9.56 19.93 -13.64
CA SER A 267 10.70 20.76 -13.24
C SER A 267 11.23 20.40 -11.84
N ASP A 268 12.48 20.78 -11.59
CA ASP A 268 13.12 20.64 -10.29
C ASP A 268 12.49 21.56 -9.22
N GLU A 269 11.96 22.71 -9.62
CA GLU A 269 11.24 23.64 -8.74
C GLU A 269 9.96 22.98 -8.22
N GLU A 270 9.19 22.33 -9.11
CA GLU A 270 8.00 21.60 -8.72
C GLU A 270 8.33 20.44 -7.80
N ARG A 271 9.34 19.64 -8.13
CA ARG A 271 9.84 18.56 -7.28
C ARG A 271 10.21 19.08 -5.89
N LYS A 272 10.98 20.15 -5.80
CA LYS A 272 11.38 20.75 -4.53
C LYS A 272 10.19 21.24 -3.72
N ARG A 273 9.22 21.85 -4.38
CA ARG A 273 7.98 22.32 -3.74
C ARG A 273 7.17 21.15 -3.17
N ILE A 274 6.95 20.09 -3.96
CA ILE A 274 6.18 18.92 -3.52
C ILE A 274 6.91 18.17 -2.40
N ARG A 275 8.23 17.99 -2.49
CA ARG A 275 9.03 17.41 -1.41
C ARG A 275 8.99 18.24 -0.12
N GLY A 276 8.88 19.56 -0.23
CA GLY A 276 8.70 20.45 0.93
C GLY A 276 7.33 20.27 1.61
N LEU A 277 6.28 19.98 0.84
CA LEU A 277 4.93 19.70 1.36
C LEU A 277 4.82 18.26 1.91
N TRP A 278 5.51 17.32 1.29
CA TRP A 278 5.47 15.89 1.58
C TRP A 278 6.89 15.33 1.79
N PRO A 279 7.57 15.70 2.89
CA PRO A 279 8.87 15.09 3.20
C PRO A 279 8.73 13.59 3.33
N ALA A 280 9.65 12.85 2.72
CA ALA A 280 9.59 11.39 2.67
C ALA A 280 10.12 10.72 3.94
N GLY A 281 9.82 9.43 4.10
CA GLY A 281 10.38 8.57 5.12
C GLY A 281 9.61 8.52 6.44
N HIS A 282 10.05 7.61 7.30
CA HIS A 282 9.43 7.29 8.58
C HIS A 282 9.40 8.48 9.54
N ASP A 283 10.55 9.12 9.76
CA ASP A 283 10.67 10.22 10.73
C ASP A 283 9.75 11.39 10.38
N ALA A 284 9.70 11.77 9.09
CA ALA A 284 8.80 12.83 8.62
C ALA A 284 7.31 12.45 8.82
N GLY A 285 6.97 11.18 8.66
CA GLY A 285 5.63 10.66 8.95
C GLY A 285 5.29 10.76 10.44
N MET A 286 6.22 10.36 11.30
CA MET A 286 6.04 10.42 12.75
C MET A 286 6.00 11.86 13.28
N ASP A 287 6.81 12.76 12.77
CA ASP A 287 6.77 14.18 13.11
C ASP A 287 5.40 14.79 12.76
N ARG A 288 4.89 14.47 11.58
CA ARG A 288 3.56 14.90 11.14
C ARG A 288 2.45 14.34 12.01
N LEU A 289 2.56 13.09 12.42
CA LEU A 289 1.63 12.45 13.36
C LEU A 289 1.65 13.15 14.72
N GLN A 290 2.83 13.41 15.27
CA GLN A 290 2.98 14.10 16.57
C GLN A 290 2.43 15.54 16.49
N HIS A 291 2.72 16.28 15.42
CA HIS A 291 2.14 17.60 15.20
C HIS A 291 0.60 17.54 15.18
N PHE A 292 0.03 16.60 14.45
CA PHE A 292 -1.43 16.43 14.38
C PHE A 292 -2.02 16.12 15.77
N LEU A 293 -1.43 15.19 16.51
CA LEU A 293 -1.91 14.80 17.83
C LEU A 293 -1.83 15.96 18.84
N ASN A 294 -0.77 16.76 18.79
CA ASN A 294 -0.57 17.86 19.71
C ASN A 294 -1.44 19.08 19.39
N GLU A 295 -1.58 19.44 18.10
CA GLU A 295 -2.13 20.73 17.70
C GLU A 295 -3.55 20.65 17.13
N LYS A 296 -3.92 19.53 16.49
CA LYS A 296 -5.14 19.48 15.68
C LYS A 296 -6.19 18.48 16.17
N VAL A 297 -5.79 17.37 16.78
CA VAL A 297 -6.70 16.26 17.08
C VAL A 297 -7.85 16.64 18.01
N SER A 298 -7.64 17.59 18.93
CA SER A 298 -8.69 18.03 19.87
C SER A 298 -9.91 18.63 19.17
N GLN A 299 -9.71 19.26 18.01
CA GLN A 299 -10.75 19.92 17.21
C GLN A 299 -11.19 19.05 16.01
N TYR A 300 -10.57 17.90 15.82
CA TYR A 300 -10.77 17.08 14.63
C TYR A 300 -12.22 16.60 14.48
N ALA A 301 -12.87 16.21 15.56
CA ALA A 301 -14.25 15.72 15.51
C ALA A 301 -15.22 16.79 14.97
N ASP A 302 -15.00 18.05 15.35
CA ASP A 302 -15.89 19.16 15.01
C ASP A 302 -15.61 19.74 13.62
N HIS A 303 -14.32 19.80 13.23
CA HIS A 303 -13.89 20.55 12.04
C HIS A 303 -13.38 19.70 10.88
N ARG A 304 -13.38 18.36 10.99
CA ARG A 304 -12.83 17.47 9.93
C ARG A 304 -13.42 17.67 8.54
N SER A 305 -14.61 18.24 8.47
CA SER A 305 -15.31 18.54 7.22
C SER A 305 -15.17 20.00 6.76
N GLU A 306 -14.31 20.79 7.43
CA GLU A 306 -14.06 22.19 7.12
C GLU A 306 -12.65 22.35 6.50
N PRO A 307 -12.48 22.22 5.17
CA PRO A 307 -11.14 22.20 4.54
C PRO A 307 -10.37 23.50 4.76
N ALA A 308 -11.03 24.64 4.92
CA ALA A 308 -10.40 25.93 5.19
C ALA A 308 -9.64 25.97 6.53
N ARG A 309 -9.92 25.08 7.47
CA ARG A 309 -9.23 25.00 8.77
C ARG A 309 -8.06 24.04 8.80
N ASP A 310 -7.80 23.33 7.68
CA ASP A 310 -6.76 22.28 7.59
C ASP A 310 -6.73 21.33 8.81
N PRO A 311 -7.85 20.69 9.16
CA PRO A 311 -7.93 19.82 10.34
C PRO A 311 -7.28 18.46 10.12
N SER A 312 -6.91 18.14 8.88
CA SER A 312 -6.40 16.82 8.48
C SER A 312 -5.03 16.52 9.07
N SER A 313 -4.79 15.24 9.37
CA SER A 313 -3.47 14.74 9.73
C SER A 313 -2.50 14.73 8.54
N ARG A 314 -3.00 14.75 7.31
CA ARG A 314 -2.22 14.65 6.06
C ARG A 314 -1.28 13.42 6.04
N LEU A 315 -1.74 12.27 6.62
CA LEU A 315 -0.95 11.05 6.72
C LEU A 315 -1.27 10.00 5.65
N SER A 316 -2.21 10.26 4.75
CA SER A 316 -2.66 9.28 3.75
C SER A 316 -1.53 8.80 2.83
N ALA A 317 -0.62 9.68 2.41
CA ALA A 317 0.55 9.32 1.60
C ALA A 317 1.49 8.38 2.37
N TYR A 318 1.72 8.67 3.65
CA TYR A 318 2.58 7.87 4.54
C TYR A 318 2.01 6.48 4.80
N PHE A 319 0.71 6.37 5.06
CA PHE A 319 0.04 5.07 5.16
C PHE A 319 -0.03 4.33 3.83
N SER A 320 -0.13 5.05 2.71
CA SER A 320 -0.19 4.43 1.37
C SER A 320 1.13 3.79 0.98
N ALA A 321 2.25 4.44 1.25
CA ALA A 321 3.59 3.87 1.05
C ALA A 321 4.03 2.97 2.22
N GLY A 322 3.29 2.98 3.33
CA GLY A 322 3.61 2.20 4.52
C GLY A 322 4.91 2.61 5.19
N VAL A 323 5.29 3.90 5.08
CA VAL A 323 6.47 4.44 5.77
C VAL A 323 6.24 4.63 7.27
N ILE A 324 4.98 4.68 7.70
CA ILE A 324 4.56 4.49 9.08
C ILE A 324 3.52 3.37 9.14
N SER A 325 3.52 2.60 10.20
CA SER A 325 2.52 1.56 10.39
C SER A 325 1.23 2.13 11.00
N VAL A 326 0.14 1.41 10.80
CA VAL A 326 -1.14 1.73 11.45
C VAL A 326 -1.02 1.53 12.97
N ARG A 327 -0.29 0.51 13.42
CA ARG A 327 -0.09 0.22 14.85
C ARG A 327 0.70 1.30 15.55
N GLU A 328 1.80 1.82 14.94
CA GLU A 328 2.54 2.97 15.48
C GLU A 328 1.65 4.20 15.65
N ALA A 329 0.83 4.48 14.64
CA ALA A 329 -0.11 5.61 14.67
C ALA A 329 -1.17 5.45 15.77
N LEU A 330 -1.70 4.24 15.94
CA LEU A 330 -2.66 3.92 17.00
C LEU A 330 -2.01 3.93 18.39
N ALA A 331 -0.77 3.44 18.52
CA ALA A 331 -0.01 3.50 19.78
C ALA A 331 0.23 4.96 20.20
N ALA A 332 0.63 5.84 19.28
CA ALA A 332 0.78 7.27 19.53
C ALA A 332 -0.56 7.92 19.93
N ALA A 333 -1.65 7.60 19.22
CA ALA A 333 -2.99 8.08 19.54
C ALA A 333 -3.46 7.60 20.93
N LYS A 334 -3.24 6.33 21.27
CA LYS A 334 -3.56 5.77 22.59
C LYS A 334 -2.78 6.44 23.70
N LYS A 335 -1.48 6.69 23.47
CA LYS A 335 -0.64 7.45 24.41
C LYS A 335 -1.18 8.87 24.61
N HIS A 336 -1.51 9.59 23.54
CA HIS A 336 -2.12 10.92 23.60
C HIS A 336 -3.48 10.89 24.33
N ASN A 337 -4.27 9.82 24.16
CA ASN A 337 -5.55 9.56 24.83
C ASN A 337 -5.39 9.09 26.29
N LYS A 338 -4.22 9.27 26.91
CA LYS A 338 -3.89 8.87 28.29
C LYS A 338 -4.10 7.37 28.54
N GLY A 339 -3.78 6.53 27.58
CA GLY A 339 -3.90 5.08 27.64
C GLY A 339 -5.33 4.54 27.48
N LYS A 340 -6.34 5.41 27.32
CA LYS A 340 -7.72 4.97 27.11
C LYS A 340 -7.87 4.32 25.74
N HIS A 341 -8.76 3.35 25.67
CA HIS A 341 -9.14 2.73 24.40
C HIS A 341 -9.87 3.74 23.48
N PHE A 342 -9.95 3.43 22.20
CA PHE A 342 -10.44 4.34 21.15
C PHE A 342 -11.95 4.63 21.16
N ASP A 343 -12.71 3.87 21.97
CA ASP A 343 -14.15 4.11 22.26
C ASP A 343 -14.37 5.04 23.45
N ALA A 344 -13.29 5.52 24.08
CA ALA A 344 -13.33 6.35 25.28
C ALA A 344 -12.30 7.49 25.22
N GLY A 345 -12.48 8.53 26.02
CA GLY A 345 -11.56 9.67 26.12
C GLY A 345 -11.85 10.78 25.13
N SER A 346 -10.86 11.17 24.31
CA SER A 346 -10.98 12.29 23.38
C SER A 346 -11.86 11.95 22.18
N ALA A 347 -12.91 12.76 21.94
CA ALA A 347 -13.77 12.63 20.76
C ALA A 347 -12.97 12.83 19.45
N GLY A 348 -11.98 13.71 19.45
CA GLY A 348 -11.10 13.93 18.31
C GLY A 348 -10.28 12.69 17.97
N VAL A 349 -9.68 12.04 18.99
CA VAL A 349 -8.93 10.78 18.79
C VAL A 349 -9.87 9.69 18.27
N ALA A 350 -11.04 9.50 18.89
CA ALA A 350 -12.01 8.50 18.45
C ALA A 350 -12.45 8.72 16.99
N SER A 351 -12.72 9.98 16.62
CA SER A 351 -13.08 10.35 15.25
C SER A 351 -11.96 10.09 14.25
N TRP A 352 -10.71 10.39 14.61
CA TRP A 352 -9.56 10.15 13.73
C TRP A 352 -9.25 8.65 13.59
N VAL A 353 -9.25 7.89 14.68
CA VAL A 353 -9.07 6.43 14.65
C VAL A 353 -10.14 5.76 13.80
N ARG A 354 -11.39 6.25 13.84
CA ARG A 354 -12.45 5.77 12.98
C ARG A 354 -12.10 5.86 11.49
N GLU A 355 -11.41 6.92 11.05
CA GLU A 355 -10.97 7.04 9.65
C GLU A 355 -9.84 6.04 9.32
N ILE A 356 -8.97 5.72 10.27
CA ILE A 356 -7.98 4.63 10.11
C ILE A 356 -8.68 3.27 9.97
N VAL A 357 -9.68 3.00 10.82
CA VAL A 357 -10.46 1.76 10.74
C VAL A 357 -11.27 1.71 9.43
N PHE A 358 -11.69 2.86 8.89
CA PHE A 358 -12.31 2.93 7.56
C PHE A 358 -11.35 2.45 6.46
N ARG A 359 -10.08 2.86 6.51
CA ARG A 359 -9.05 2.36 5.58
C ARG A 359 -8.90 0.84 5.68
N GLU A 360 -8.87 0.30 6.90
CA GLU A 360 -8.79 -1.13 7.15
C GLU A 360 -10.02 -1.88 6.62
N PHE A 361 -11.22 -1.35 6.87
CA PHE A 361 -12.46 -1.89 6.33
C PHE A 361 -12.43 -2.01 4.80
N TYR A 362 -11.89 -1.01 4.09
CA TYR A 362 -11.76 -1.09 2.63
C TYR A 362 -10.74 -2.15 2.20
N ARG A 363 -9.69 -2.45 2.97
CA ARG A 363 -8.81 -3.60 2.71
C ARG A 363 -9.56 -4.93 2.88
N GLN A 364 -10.39 -5.02 3.91
CA GLN A 364 -11.29 -6.15 4.12
C GLN A 364 -12.25 -6.35 2.93
N VAL A 365 -12.87 -5.28 2.46
CA VAL A 365 -13.77 -5.32 1.29
C VAL A 365 -13.01 -5.75 0.03
N LEU A 366 -11.80 -5.26 -0.18
CA LEU A 366 -10.98 -5.60 -1.34
C LEU A 366 -10.65 -7.09 -1.40
N VAL A 367 -10.31 -7.70 -0.25
CA VAL A 367 -10.07 -9.15 -0.16
C VAL A 367 -11.36 -9.95 -0.42
N SER A 368 -12.50 -9.45 0.07
CA SER A 368 -13.80 -10.13 -0.04
C SER A 368 -14.44 -9.98 -1.42
N ILE A 369 -14.11 -8.91 -2.14
CA ILE A 369 -14.67 -8.56 -3.45
C ILE A 369 -13.51 -8.13 -4.36
N PRO A 370 -12.65 -9.08 -4.78
CA PRO A 370 -11.41 -8.75 -5.47
C PRO A 370 -11.61 -8.06 -6.83
N HIS A 371 -12.77 -8.18 -7.47
CA HIS A 371 -13.04 -7.46 -8.71
C HIS A 371 -13.01 -5.93 -8.57
N ASN A 372 -13.15 -5.40 -7.35
CA ASN A 372 -12.98 -3.96 -7.09
C ASN A 372 -11.56 -3.45 -7.45
N ALA A 373 -10.55 -4.34 -7.40
CA ALA A 373 -9.20 -4.01 -7.84
C ALA A 373 -9.01 -4.04 -9.36
N MET A 374 -10.06 -4.36 -10.11
CA MET A 374 -10.03 -4.50 -11.56
C MET A 374 -10.71 -3.32 -12.29
N ASN A 375 -10.79 -2.17 -11.64
CA ASN A 375 -11.48 -0.99 -12.15
C ASN A 375 -12.97 -1.25 -12.49
N LEU A 376 -13.65 -2.03 -11.64
CA LEU A 376 -15.06 -2.35 -11.78
C LEU A 376 -15.84 -1.84 -10.55
N PRO A 377 -17.08 -1.39 -10.71
CA PRO A 377 -17.91 -1.01 -9.60
C PRO A 377 -18.23 -2.21 -8.70
N GLN A 378 -18.27 -2.01 -7.38
CA GLN A 378 -18.62 -3.07 -6.42
C GLN A 378 -19.95 -3.75 -6.76
N ASN A 379 -20.95 -2.98 -7.18
CA ASN A 379 -22.16 -3.52 -7.76
C ASN A 379 -22.06 -3.46 -9.29
N LEU A 380 -21.78 -4.60 -9.90
CA LEU A 380 -21.59 -4.72 -11.36
C LEU A 380 -22.75 -4.23 -12.22
N LYS A 381 -23.92 -3.95 -11.64
CA LYS A 381 -25.04 -3.33 -12.37
C LYS A 381 -24.72 -1.89 -12.76
N PHE A 382 -23.87 -1.20 -11.98
CA PHE A 382 -23.47 0.18 -12.30
C PHE A 382 -22.46 0.26 -13.46
N ASP A 383 -21.89 -0.85 -13.86
CA ASP A 383 -21.06 -0.93 -15.06
C ASP A 383 -21.84 -0.69 -16.38
N TRP A 384 -23.18 -0.71 -16.32
CA TRP A 384 -24.08 -0.43 -17.43
C TRP A 384 -24.67 0.99 -17.40
N VAL A 385 -24.17 1.86 -16.53
CA VAL A 385 -24.59 3.27 -16.49
C VAL A 385 -23.98 3.96 -17.71
N ASP A 386 -24.82 4.63 -18.49
CA ASP A 386 -24.35 5.49 -19.57
C ASP A 386 -23.75 6.77 -18.96
N TRP A 387 -22.51 7.05 -19.27
CA TRP A 387 -21.82 8.27 -18.87
C TRP A 387 -21.84 9.27 -20.03
N GLU A 388 -21.93 10.55 -19.70
CA GLU A 388 -21.72 11.60 -20.69
C GLU A 388 -20.23 11.67 -21.06
N ASP A 389 -19.95 11.92 -22.35
CA ASP A 389 -18.61 12.17 -22.87
C ASP A 389 -18.51 13.67 -23.18
N ASP A 390 -17.91 14.43 -22.29
CA ASP A 390 -17.71 15.89 -22.38
C ASP A 390 -16.24 16.23 -22.16
N GLU A 391 -15.47 16.24 -23.23
CA GLU A 391 -14.04 16.54 -23.21
C GLU A 391 -13.74 17.95 -22.69
N GLU A 392 -14.52 18.96 -23.10
CA GLU A 392 -14.35 20.32 -22.64
C GLU A 392 -14.62 20.45 -21.14
N GLY A 393 -15.68 19.79 -20.65
CA GLY A 393 -16.03 19.70 -19.23
C GLY A 393 -14.94 19.00 -18.44
N TRP A 394 -14.39 17.90 -18.96
CA TRP A 394 -13.27 17.18 -18.36
C TRP A 394 -12.02 18.01 -18.22
N GLU A 395 -11.61 18.75 -19.28
CA GLU A 395 -10.47 19.65 -19.22
C GLU A 395 -10.67 20.76 -18.18
N LYS A 396 -11.86 21.38 -18.17
CA LYS A 396 -12.21 22.40 -17.18
C LYS A 396 -12.14 21.86 -15.75
N TRP A 397 -12.63 20.63 -15.55
CA TRP A 397 -12.57 19.95 -14.26
C TRP A 397 -11.12 19.70 -13.85
N CYS A 398 -10.29 19.12 -14.71
CA CYS A 398 -8.86 18.90 -14.44
C CYS A 398 -8.13 20.18 -14.07
N GLN A 399 -8.47 21.31 -14.69
CA GLN A 399 -7.86 22.61 -14.44
C GLN A 399 -8.46 23.39 -13.26
N GLY A 400 -9.53 22.88 -12.63
CA GLY A 400 -10.27 23.61 -11.59
C GLY A 400 -10.93 24.90 -12.13
N LYS A 401 -11.59 24.78 -13.29
CA LYS A 401 -12.24 25.90 -14.03
C LYS A 401 -13.67 25.55 -14.43
N THR A 402 -14.36 24.71 -13.67
CA THR A 402 -15.73 24.31 -13.97
C THR A 402 -16.74 25.44 -13.76
N GLY A 403 -16.39 26.49 -13.02
CA GLY A 403 -17.28 27.56 -12.59
C GLY A 403 -18.04 27.21 -11.31
N VAL A 404 -17.85 26.01 -10.75
CA VAL A 404 -18.37 25.63 -9.42
C VAL A 404 -17.27 25.86 -8.39
N PRO A 405 -17.34 26.91 -7.55
CA PRO A 405 -16.21 27.35 -6.71
C PRO A 405 -15.64 26.27 -5.81
N TRP A 406 -16.50 25.40 -5.27
CA TRP A 406 -16.08 24.30 -4.40
C TRP A 406 -15.29 23.22 -5.14
N VAL A 407 -15.75 22.81 -6.32
CA VAL A 407 -15.05 21.84 -7.20
C VAL A 407 -13.70 22.43 -7.65
N ASP A 408 -13.73 23.69 -8.10
CA ASP A 408 -12.55 24.38 -8.58
C ASP A 408 -11.48 24.52 -7.49
N ALA A 409 -11.90 24.84 -6.26
CA ALA A 409 -10.99 24.91 -5.11
C ALA A 409 -10.31 23.54 -4.81
N GLY A 410 -11.07 22.45 -4.82
CA GLY A 410 -10.55 21.10 -4.63
C GLY A 410 -9.54 20.70 -5.70
N MET A 411 -9.87 20.92 -6.97
CA MET A 411 -8.99 20.59 -8.09
C MET A 411 -7.73 21.45 -8.10
N ARG A 412 -7.82 22.75 -7.76
CA ARG A 412 -6.65 23.61 -7.61
C ARG A 412 -5.76 23.17 -6.46
N GLN A 413 -6.34 22.75 -5.33
CA GLN A 413 -5.56 22.17 -4.23
C GLN A 413 -4.85 20.89 -4.67
N LEU A 414 -5.55 19.98 -5.36
CA LEU A 414 -4.94 18.76 -5.90
C LEU A 414 -3.75 19.06 -6.81
N ASN A 415 -3.93 19.99 -7.75
CA ASN A 415 -2.90 20.36 -8.72
C ASN A 415 -1.69 21.08 -8.07
N THR A 416 -1.91 21.84 -7.00
CA THR A 416 -0.82 22.57 -6.34
C THR A 416 -0.16 21.78 -5.23
N GLU A 417 -0.89 20.98 -4.46
CA GLU A 417 -0.36 20.30 -3.28
C GLU A 417 -0.19 18.78 -3.48
N ALA A 418 -0.59 18.23 -4.63
CA ALA A 418 -0.70 16.78 -4.86
C ALA A 418 -1.56 16.08 -3.78
N CYS A 419 -2.50 16.82 -3.19
CA CYS A 419 -3.41 16.35 -2.15
C CYS A 419 -4.70 17.14 -2.20
N GLU A 420 -5.80 16.46 -1.92
CA GLU A 420 -7.14 17.04 -1.84
C GLU A 420 -7.77 16.75 -0.48
N SER A 421 -8.59 17.68 0.00
CA SER A 421 -9.45 17.45 1.16
C SER A 421 -10.54 16.42 0.82
N THR A 422 -10.69 15.39 1.67
CA THR A 422 -11.76 14.38 1.51
C THR A 422 -13.17 14.97 1.45
N THR A 423 -13.35 16.21 1.91
CA THR A 423 -14.61 16.93 1.84
C THR A 423 -14.89 17.46 0.43
N SER A 424 -13.84 17.89 -0.27
CA SER A 424 -13.95 18.32 -1.68
C SER A 424 -14.27 17.13 -2.59
N THR A 425 -13.65 15.98 -2.35
CA THR A 425 -13.86 14.74 -3.12
C THR A 425 -15.29 14.19 -2.97
N ARG A 426 -15.95 14.42 -1.83
CA ARG A 426 -17.32 13.93 -1.62
C ARG A 426 -18.39 14.72 -2.39
N VAL A 427 -18.03 15.85 -2.95
CA VAL A 427 -18.91 16.72 -3.76
C VAL A 427 -18.67 16.51 -5.26
N LEU A 428 -17.61 15.79 -5.62
CA LEU A 428 -17.35 15.41 -7.01
C LEU A 428 -18.24 14.22 -7.42
N PRO A 429 -18.90 14.27 -8.58
CA PRO A 429 -19.80 13.22 -9.06
C PRO A 429 -19.15 11.87 -9.25
#